data_6738f8a90ca88369fbd0b6b11544a2ff
#
_entry.id   6738f8a90ca88369fbd0b6b11544a2ff
#
_cell.length_a   1.000
_cell.length_b   1.000
_cell.length_c   1.000
_cell.angle_alpha   90.00
_cell.angle_beta   90.00
_cell.angle_gamma   90.00
#
_symmetry.space_group_name_H-M   'P 1'
#
loop_
_entity.id
_entity.type
_entity.pdbx_description
1 polymer ?
#
loop_
_entity_poly.entity_id
_entity_poly.type
_entity_poly.pdbx_seq_one_letter_code
_entity_poly.pdbx_strand_id
1 'polypeptide(L)'
;VKHALHIANSLYSKEVKVLQSDLPILDRALQAIILSQYRRKIFEKHGKHVKPVILFKSKTIAASQEFYLDFQNLIKTLTTNTLTSVKKASEAMLIKAFDFFEAQNITLENLALELKEDFSNEKLISVNSQAESEAKQIAINTLEDINNEYRAIFTVDKLNEGWDVLNLFDIVRLYNTRDGKANVIGKTTMSEAQLIGRGARYCPFQITD
;
A
#
# COMPACT_ATOMS: atom_id res chain seq x y z
N VAL A 1 2.52 -0.12 21.09
CA VAL A 1 2.10 -0.67 19.79
C VAL A 1 0.88 -1.57 19.94
N LYS A 2 0.84 -2.48 20.96
CA LYS A 2 -0.35 -3.34 21.17
C LYS A 2 -1.63 -2.57 21.54
N HIS A 3 -1.54 -1.42 22.20
CA HIS A 3 -2.70 -0.61 22.59
C HIS A 3 -3.29 0.25 21.46
N ALA A 4 -2.47 0.71 20.51
CA ALA A 4 -2.96 1.46 19.35
C ALA A 4 -3.79 0.59 18.38
N LEU A 5 -3.54 -0.71 18.35
CA LEU A 5 -4.27 -1.68 17.51
C LEU A 5 -5.67 -2.02 18.07
N HIS A 6 -5.92 -1.81 19.38
CA HIS A 6 -7.22 -2.09 19.98
C HIS A 6 -8.27 -1.00 19.73
N ILE A 7 -7.86 0.21 19.37
CA ILE A 7 -8.77 1.34 19.12
C ILE A 7 -9.42 1.27 17.72
N ALA A 8 -8.89 0.43 16.83
CA ALA A 8 -9.35 0.32 15.45
C ALA A 8 -10.56 -0.62 15.23
N ASN A 9 -11.09 -1.23 16.28
CA ASN A 9 -12.19 -2.21 16.20
C ASN A 9 -13.57 -1.61 16.43
N SER A 10 -13.89 -0.42 15.91
CA SER A 10 -15.27 0.01 15.78
C SER A 10 -15.82 -0.38 14.41
N LEU A 11 -17.12 -0.65 14.34
CA LEU A 11 -17.85 -1.08 13.13
C LEU A 11 -17.66 -0.21 11.88
N TYR A 12 -16.95 0.92 11.99
CA TYR A 12 -16.74 1.91 10.91
C TYR A 12 -15.28 2.28 10.66
N SER A 13 -14.30 1.62 11.31
CA SER A 13 -12.88 1.92 11.14
C SER A 13 -12.19 0.89 10.26
N LYS A 14 -11.20 1.35 9.47
CA LYS A 14 -10.28 0.45 8.78
C LYS A 14 -9.61 -0.48 9.81
N GLU A 15 -9.73 -1.77 9.62
CA GLU A 15 -8.96 -2.73 10.42
C GLU A 15 -7.48 -2.60 10.05
N VAL A 16 -6.64 -2.23 11.01
CA VAL A 16 -5.19 -2.17 10.81
C VAL A 16 -4.61 -3.55 11.11
N LYS A 17 -4.10 -4.23 10.09
CA LYS A 17 -3.34 -5.48 10.21
C LYS A 17 -1.86 -5.19 10.05
N VAL A 18 -1.06 -5.57 11.05
CA VAL A 18 0.39 -5.53 10.96
C VAL A 18 0.88 -6.93 10.63
N LEU A 19 1.35 -7.11 9.40
CA LEU A 19 1.98 -8.34 8.96
C LEU A 19 3.48 -8.20 9.16
N GLN A 20 4.07 -9.07 9.97
CA GLN A 20 5.53 -9.25 9.99
C GLN A 20 5.88 -10.31 8.94
N SER A 21 6.76 -9.94 8.02
CA SER A 21 7.15 -10.83 6.95
C SER A 21 8.67 -10.79 6.79
N ASP A 22 9.28 -11.97 6.79
CA ASP A 22 10.69 -12.18 6.44
C ASP A 22 10.89 -12.36 4.92
N LEU A 23 9.82 -12.18 4.15
CA LEU A 23 9.86 -12.26 2.70
C LEU A 23 10.76 -11.19 2.08
N PRO A 24 11.37 -11.49 0.93
CA PRO A 24 12.07 -10.51 0.12
C PRO A 24 11.21 -9.26 -0.15
N ILE A 25 11.85 -8.12 -0.29
CA ILE A 25 11.18 -6.83 -0.43
C ILE A 25 10.22 -6.80 -1.62
N LEU A 26 10.62 -7.36 -2.76
CA LEU A 26 9.78 -7.43 -3.95
C LEU A 26 8.57 -8.35 -3.80
N ASP A 27 8.70 -9.45 -3.05
CA ASP A 27 7.57 -10.33 -2.75
C ASP A 27 6.55 -9.63 -1.86
N ARG A 28 7.00 -8.85 -0.88
CA ARG A 28 6.11 -8.00 -0.06
C ARG A 28 5.38 -6.96 -0.90
N ALA A 29 6.09 -6.36 -1.86
CA ALA A 29 5.48 -5.40 -2.78
C ALA A 29 4.42 -6.06 -3.67
N LEU A 30 4.73 -7.25 -4.22
CA LEU A 30 3.80 -8.01 -5.04
C LEU A 30 2.54 -8.41 -4.25
N GLN A 31 2.69 -8.86 -3.01
CA GLN A 31 1.55 -9.13 -2.14
C GLN A 31 0.71 -7.88 -1.89
N ALA A 32 1.34 -6.74 -1.64
CA ALA A 32 0.64 -5.47 -1.39
C ALA A 32 -0.17 -5.01 -2.61
N ILE A 33 0.36 -5.12 -3.83
CA ILE A 33 -0.41 -4.73 -5.03
C ILE A 33 -1.58 -5.67 -5.30
N ILE A 34 -1.45 -6.98 -5.04
CA ILE A 34 -2.54 -7.94 -5.16
C ILE A 34 -3.65 -7.60 -4.15
N LEU A 35 -3.29 -7.33 -2.89
CA LEU A 35 -4.25 -6.94 -1.85
C LEU A 35 -4.90 -5.58 -2.13
N SER A 36 -4.16 -4.63 -2.68
CA SER A 36 -4.69 -3.34 -3.11
C SER A 36 -5.71 -3.50 -4.23
N GLN A 37 -5.43 -4.37 -5.21
CA GLN A 37 -6.36 -4.69 -6.28
C GLN A 37 -7.61 -5.40 -5.77
N TYR A 38 -7.44 -6.35 -4.84
CA TYR A 38 -8.56 -7.01 -4.17
C TYR A 38 -9.50 -6.00 -3.49
N ARG A 39 -8.95 -5.04 -2.73
CA ARG A 39 -9.77 -3.99 -2.09
C ARG A 39 -10.48 -3.12 -3.11
N ARG A 40 -9.79 -2.71 -4.18
CA ARG A 40 -10.39 -1.95 -5.27
C ARG A 40 -11.61 -2.67 -5.84
N LYS A 41 -11.46 -3.97 -6.15
CA LYS A 41 -12.56 -4.79 -6.69
C LYS A 41 -13.72 -4.98 -5.70
N ILE A 42 -13.45 -5.06 -4.40
CA ILE A 42 -14.50 -5.06 -3.38
C ILE A 42 -15.27 -3.73 -3.42
N PHE A 43 -14.59 -2.58 -3.46
CA PHE A 43 -15.25 -1.29 -3.55
C PHE A 43 -16.09 -1.18 -4.82
N GLU A 44 -15.56 -1.58 -5.97
CA GLU A 44 -16.28 -1.60 -7.25
C GLU A 44 -17.53 -2.48 -7.17
N LYS A 45 -17.44 -3.68 -6.57
CA LYS A 45 -18.59 -4.58 -6.36
C LYS A 45 -19.70 -3.94 -5.55
N HIS A 46 -19.38 -3.09 -4.59
CA HIS A 46 -20.34 -2.34 -3.77
C HIS A 46 -20.69 -0.95 -4.34
N GLY A 47 -20.40 -0.69 -5.61
CA GLY A 47 -20.71 0.58 -6.28
C GLY A 47 -19.92 1.78 -5.74
N LYS A 48 -18.77 1.54 -5.11
CA LYS A 48 -17.90 2.60 -4.57
C LYS A 48 -16.65 2.75 -5.43
N HIS A 49 -16.38 3.96 -5.88
CA HIS A 49 -15.20 4.30 -6.68
C HIS A 49 -14.04 4.76 -5.78
N VAL A 50 -13.56 3.85 -4.94
CA VAL A 50 -12.39 4.12 -4.07
C VAL A 50 -11.14 3.54 -4.72
N LYS A 51 -10.13 4.38 -4.86
CA LYS A 51 -8.81 4.01 -5.38
C LYS A 51 -7.85 3.77 -4.20
N PRO A 52 -7.59 2.51 -3.79
CA PRO A 52 -6.64 2.23 -2.73
C PRO A 52 -5.21 2.61 -3.16
N VAL A 53 -4.50 3.35 -2.32
CA VAL A 53 -3.11 3.77 -2.53
C VAL A 53 -2.20 2.99 -1.59
N ILE A 54 -1.00 2.65 -2.09
CA ILE A 54 0.06 1.97 -1.34
C ILE A 54 1.19 2.96 -1.08
N LEU A 55 1.71 2.97 0.14
CA LEU A 55 2.91 3.69 0.50
C LEU A 55 4.06 2.71 0.71
N PHE A 56 5.13 2.85 -0.06
CA PHE A 56 6.39 2.15 0.10
C PHE A 56 7.38 3.04 0.84
N LYS A 57 7.74 2.65 2.08
CA LYS A 57 8.63 3.42 2.94
C LYS A 57 10.02 2.81 2.96
N SER A 58 11.01 3.56 2.47
CA SER A 58 12.44 3.21 2.49
C SER A 58 13.16 3.86 3.65
N LYS A 59 14.36 3.37 3.99
CA LYS A 59 15.21 3.95 5.03
C LYS A 59 16.03 5.14 4.53
N THR A 60 16.45 5.12 3.27
CA THR A 60 17.27 6.16 2.63
C THR A 60 16.73 6.51 1.25
N ILE A 61 17.10 7.69 0.75
CA ILE A 61 16.71 8.14 -0.60
C ILE A 61 17.27 7.19 -1.67
N ALA A 62 18.54 6.77 -1.53
CA ALA A 62 19.15 5.83 -2.47
C ALA A 62 18.38 4.50 -2.52
N ALA A 63 18.05 3.91 -1.37
CA ALA A 63 17.26 2.70 -1.31
C ALA A 63 15.84 2.88 -1.87
N SER A 64 15.24 4.07 -1.72
CA SER A 64 13.94 4.39 -2.31
C SER A 64 14.00 4.46 -3.84
N GLN A 65 15.07 5.04 -4.39
CA GLN A 65 15.28 5.15 -5.83
C GLN A 65 15.56 3.78 -6.46
N GLU A 66 16.43 2.98 -5.83
CA GLU A 66 16.71 1.61 -6.26
C GLU A 66 15.43 0.76 -6.27
N PHE A 67 14.71 0.75 -5.18
CA PHE A 67 13.45 0.01 -5.09
C PHE A 67 12.40 0.50 -6.08
N TYR A 68 12.33 1.79 -6.38
CA TYR A 68 11.43 2.34 -7.39
C TYR A 68 11.71 1.72 -8.78
N LEU A 69 12.98 1.59 -9.17
CA LEU A 69 13.37 0.95 -10.42
C LEU A 69 13.08 -0.55 -10.41
N ASP A 70 13.38 -1.23 -9.30
CA ASP A 70 13.08 -2.66 -9.13
C ASP A 70 11.57 -2.93 -9.20
N PHE A 71 10.77 -2.06 -8.60
CA PHE A 71 9.32 -2.15 -8.66
C PHE A 71 8.78 -1.97 -10.09
N GLN A 72 9.30 -0.99 -10.83
CA GLN A 72 8.94 -0.81 -12.26
C GLN A 72 9.27 -2.06 -13.06
N ASN A 73 10.44 -2.67 -12.82
CA ASN A 73 10.82 -3.91 -13.49
C ASN A 73 9.92 -5.09 -13.07
N LEU A 74 9.57 -5.20 -11.77
CA LEU A 74 8.62 -6.18 -11.28
C LEU A 74 7.28 -6.10 -12.04
N ILE A 75 6.71 -4.91 -12.17
CA ILE A 75 5.45 -4.70 -12.89
C ILE A 75 5.58 -5.06 -14.37
N LYS A 76 6.65 -4.61 -15.03
CA LYS A 76 6.91 -4.91 -16.44
C LYS A 76 7.01 -6.41 -16.71
N THR A 77 7.70 -7.15 -15.81
CA THR A 77 7.97 -8.59 -15.97
C THR A 77 6.92 -9.48 -15.32
N LEU A 78 5.89 -8.92 -14.69
CA LEU A 78 4.82 -9.69 -14.04
C LEU A 78 4.14 -10.63 -15.03
N THR A 79 4.00 -11.91 -14.64
CA THR A 79 3.35 -12.94 -15.46
C THR A 79 2.32 -13.72 -14.65
N THR A 80 1.49 -14.47 -15.35
CA THR A 80 0.57 -15.44 -14.74
C THR A 80 1.30 -16.47 -13.88
N ASN A 81 2.50 -16.90 -14.31
CA ASN A 81 3.31 -17.83 -13.54
C ASN A 81 3.76 -17.24 -12.20
N THR A 82 4.11 -15.96 -12.19
CA THR A 82 4.44 -15.22 -10.96
C THR A 82 3.25 -15.22 -9.99
N LEU A 83 2.06 -14.89 -10.48
CA LEU A 83 0.83 -14.90 -9.67
C LEU A 83 0.45 -16.30 -9.18
N THR A 84 0.66 -17.33 -10.02
CA THR A 84 0.46 -18.73 -9.63
C THR A 84 1.39 -19.14 -8.49
N SER A 85 2.64 -18.72 -8.53
CA SER A 85 3.62 -18.99 -7.46
C SER A 85 3.23 -18.30 -6.15
N VAL A 86 2.80 -17.04 -6.24
CA VAL A 86 2.29 -16.31 -5.06
C VAL A 86 1.06 -17.01 -4.50
N LYS A 87 0.08 -17.38 -5.33
CA LYS A 87 -1.14 -18.07 -4.89
C LYS A 87 -0.82 -19.35 -4.13
N LYS A 88 0.14 -20.15 -4.58
CA LYS A 88 0.55 -21.39 -3.92
C LYS A 88 1.22 -21.18 -2.57
N ALA A 89 1.96 -20.09 -2.40
CA ALA A 89 2.67 -19.72 -1.17
C ALA A 89 1.87 -18.77 -0.26
N SER A 90 0.58 -18.56 -0.54
CA SER A 90 -0.23 -17.51 0.09
C SER A 90 -0.63 -17.83 1.52
N GLU A 91 -0.59 -16.80 2.36
CA GLU A 91 -1.22 -16.76 3.68
C GLU A 91 -2.72 -16.42 3.59
N ALA A 92 -3.44 -16.58 4.70
CA ALA A 92 -4.90 -16.49 4.75
C ALA A 92 -5.53 -15.26 4.07
N MET A 93 -4.88 -14.10 4.13
CA MET A 93 -5.42 -12.87 3.51
C MET A 93 -5.30 -12.90 1.98
N LEU A 94 -4.19 -13.38 1.45
CA LEU A 94 -4.00 -13.55 0.01
C LEU A 94 -4.88 -14.66 -0.55
N ILE A 95 -5.08 -15.74 0.20
CA ILE A 95 -6.03 -16.81 -0.17
C ILE A 95 -7.42 -16.19 -0.40
N LYS A 96 -7.93 -15.40 0.56
CA LYS A 96 -9.21 -14.69 0.40
C LYS A 96 -9.25 -13.78 -0.83
N ALA A 97 -8.15 -13.10 -1.15
CA ALA A 97 -8.08 -12.26 -2.34
C ALA A 97 -8.18 -13.09 -3.62
N PHE A 98 -7.45 -14.19 -3.72
CA PHE A 98 -7.51 -15.08 -4.89
C PHE A 98 -8.86 -15.78 -5.02
N ASP A 99 -9.46 -16.25 -3.92
CA ASP A 99 -10.81 -16.84 -3.92
C ASP A 99 -11.85 -15.84 -4.40
N PHE A 100 -11.72 -14.57 -3.98
CA PHE A 100 -12.59 -13.50 -4.46
C PHE A 100 -12.41 -13.26 -5.96
N PHE A 101 -11.18 -13.19 -6.48
CA PHE A 101 -10.95 -13.01 -7.91
C PHE A 101 -11.57 -14.16 -8.71
N GLU A 102 -11.41 -15.40 -8.27
CA GLU A 102 -12.05 -16.56 -8.90
C GLU A 102 -13.59 -16.45 -8.87
N ALA A 103 -14.17 -16.09 -7.73
CA ALA A 103 -15.61 -15.91 -7.58
C ALA A 103 -16.18 -14.77 -8.44
N GLN A 104 -15.35 -13.79 -8.83
CA GLN A 104 -15.72 -12.72 -9.75
C GLN A 104 -15.33 -13.02 -11.21
N ASN A 105 -14.91 -14.26 -11.53
CA ASN A 105 -14.41 -14.68 -12.85
C ASN A 105 -13.21 -13.87 -13.36
N ILE A 106 -12.38 -13.33 -12.47
CA ILE A 106 -11.14 -12.65 -12.80
C ILE A 106 -10.03 -13.70 -12.89
N THR A 107 -9.60 -14.03 -14.10
CA THR A 107 -8.52 -14.99 -14.32
C THR A 107 -7.17 -14.40 -13.89
N LEU A 108 -6.15 -15.24 -13.70
CA LEU A 108 -4.80 -14.76 -13.37
C LEU A 108 -4.19 -13.94 -14.51
N GLU A 109 -4.56 -14.22 -15.77
CA GLU A 109 -4.18 -13.41 -16.94
C GLU A 109 -4.76 -12.00 -16.82
N ASN A 110 -6.06 -11.90 -16.57
CA ASN A 110 -6.74 -10.62 -16.42
C ASN A 110 -6.20 -9.86 -15.21
N LEU A 111 -5.97 -10.54 -14.08
CA LEU A 111 -5.35 -9.93 -12.91
C LEU A 111 -3.95 -9.39 -13.20
N ALA A 112 -3.12 -10.14 -13.96
CA ALA A 112 -1.79 -9.67 -14.33
C ALA A 112 -1.85 -8.42 -15.24
N LEU A 113 -2.79 -8.36 -16.17
CA LEU A 113 -3.01 -7.19 -17.03
C LEU A 113 -3.48 -5.98 -16.23
N GLU A 114 -4.47 -6.15 -15.36
CA GLU A 114 -4.97 -5.09 -14.48
C GLU A 114 -3.87 -4.55 -13.56
N LEU A 115 -3.05 -5.42 -12.96
CA LEU A 115 -1.93 -4.98 -12.11
C LEU A 115 -0.89 -4.19 -12.89
N LYS A 116 -0.57 -4.59 -14.14
CA LYS A 116 0.35 -3.85 -15.00
C LYS A 116 -0.19 -2.46 -15.37
N GLU A 117 -1.48 -2.36 -15.64
CA GLU A 117 -2.14 -1.10 -15.96
C GLU A 117 -2.23 -0.20 -14.72
N ASP A 118 -2.67 -0.75 -13.59
CA ASP A 118 -2.91 0.00 -12.36
C ASP A 118 -1.64 0.47 -11.65
N PHE A 119 -0.52 -0.21 -11.89
CA PHE A 119 0.79 0.15 -11.35
C PHE A 119 1.80 0.50 -12.45
N SER A 120 1.31 0.99 -13.62
CA SER A 120 2.16 1.51 -14.67
C SER A 120 2.97 2.73 -14.19
N ASN A 121 4.04 3.08 -14.90
CA ASN A 121 4.96 4.15 -14.48
C ASN A 121 4.27 5.48 -14.21
N GLU A 122 3.22 5.80 -14.97
CA GLU A 122 2.44 7.02 -14.86
C GLU A 122 1.64 7.09 -13.54
N LYS A 123 1.37 5.92 -12.95
CA LYS A 123 0.61 5.79 -11.70
C LYS A 123 1.50 5.62 -10.46
N LEU A 124 2.81 5.83 -10.63
CA LEU A 124 3.81 5.78 -9.56
C LEU A 124 4.35 7.17 -9.28
N ILE A 125 4.50 7.54 -8.01
CA ILE A 125 5.10 8.82 -7.62
C ILE A 125 6.18 8.61 -6.56
N SER A 126 7.35 9.19 -6.81
CA SER A 126 8.46 9.20 -5.84
C SER A 126 8.58 10.59 -5.21
N VAL A 127 8.58 10.62 -3.86
CA VAL A 127 8.57 11.84 -3.05
C VAL A 127 9.62 11.70 -1.94
N ASN A 128 10.87 12.05 -2.26
CA ASN A 128 12.02 11.81 -1.39
C ASN A 128 12.77 13.10 -0.96
N SER A 129 12.51 14.24 -1.61
CA SER A 129 13.20 15.51 -1.37
C SER A 129 12.35 16.48 -0.56
N GLN A 130 12.96 17.32 0.27
CA GLN A 130 12.27 18.43 0.90
C GLN A 130 11.86 19.53 -0.11
N ALA A 131 12.59 19.64 -1.21
CA ALA A 131 12.37 20.58 -2.30
C ALA A 131 11.64 19.92 -3.50
N GLU A 132 10.63 19.10 -3.23
CA GLU A 132 9.79 18.56 -4.31
C GLU A 132 9.03 19.68 -5.03
N SER A 133 8.81 19.50 -6.33
CA SER A 133 8.02 20.42 -7.12
C SER A 133 6.61 20.61 -6.55
N GLU A 134 6.04 21.79 -6.72
CA GLU A 134 4.67 22.10 -6.32
C GLU A 134 3.67 21.10 -6.92
N ALA A 135 3.87 20.70 -8.18
CA ALA A 135 3.04 19.70 -8.85
C ALA A 135 3.03 18.34 -8.11
N LYS A 136 4.18 17.86 -7.62
CA LYS A 136 4.24 16.64 -6.82
C LYS A 136 3.56 16.81 -5.46
N GLN A 137 3.70 17.97 -4.83
CA GLN A 137 3.02 18.26 -3.56
C GLN A 137 1.50 18.27 -3.73
N ILE A 138 0.99 18.90 -4.79
CA ILE A 138 -0.43 18.86 -5.14
C ILE A 138 -0.86 17.41 -5.39
N ALA A 139 -0.10 16.65 -6.18
CA ALA A 139 -0.44 15.27 -6.51
C ALA A 139 -0.58 14.37 -5.29
N ILE A 140 0.30 14.47 -4.29
CA ILE A 140 0.18 13.67 -3.07
C ILE A 140 -0.92 14.13 -2.11
N ASN A 141 -1.34 15.39 -2.18
CA ASN A 141 -2.42 15.93 -1.36
C ASN A 141 -3.82 15.74 -1.98
N THR A 142 -3.88 15.39 -3.26
CA THR A 142 -5.11 15.16 -4.01
C THR A 142 -5.32 13.69 -4.40
N LEU A 143 -4.71 12.75 -3.69
CA LEU A 143 -4.81 11.31 -4.00
C LEU A 143 -6.23 10.76 -3.99
N GLU A 144 -7.14 11.43 -3.30
CA GLU A 144 -8.56 11.08 -3.25
C GLU A 144 -9.35 11.56 -4.47
N ASP A 145 -8.81 12.53 -5.21
CA ASP A 145 -9.44 13.05 -6.40
C ASP A 145 -9.55 11.96 -7.47
N ILE A 146 -10.70 11.90 -8.13
CA ILE A 146 -10.96 10.92 -9.19
C ILE A 146 -10.02 11.09 -10.39
N ASN A 147 -9.54 12.32 -10.63
CA ASN A 147 -8.60 12.61 -11.71
C ASN A 147 -7.13 12.31 -11.34
N ASN A 148 -6.87 12.01 -10.07
CA ASN A 148 -5.54 11.63 -9.61
C ASN A 148 -5.37 10.12 -9.81
N GLU A 149 -4.47 9.71 -10.68
CA GLU A 149 -4.28 8.30 -11.05
C GLU A 149 -3.22 7.57 -10.23
N TYR A 150 -2.49 8.25 -9.34
CA TYR A 150 -1.42 7.60 -8.57
C TYR A 150 -1.94 6.49 -7.67
N ARG A 151 -1.26 5.31 -7.76
CA ARG A 151 -1.58 4.09 -7.02
C ARG A 151 -0.50 3.71 -6.01
N ALA A 152 0.74 4.13 -6.23
CA ALA A 152 1.84 3.85 -5.33
C ALA A 152 2.74 5.07 -5.12
N ILE A 153 3.11 5.27 -3.85
CA ILE A 153 3.99 6.35 -3.39
C ILE A 153 5.26 5.74 -2.84
N PHE A 154 6.41 6.26 -3.27
CA PHE A 154 7.73 5.86 -2.79
C PHE A 154 8.34 7.01 -1.99
N THR A 155 8.66 6.78 -0.72
CA THR A 155 9.13 7.85 0.17
C THR A 155 10.08 7.33 1.26
N VAL A 156 10.83 8.26 1.86
CA VAL A 156 11.62 8.00 3.07
C VAL A 156 10.89 8.53 4.31
N ASP A 157 10.83 9.85 4.50
CA ASP A 157 10.25 10.44 5.72
C ASP A 157 9.25 11.58 5.48
N LYS A 158 9.05 11.99 4.22
CA LYS A 158 8.38 13.26 3.89
C LYS A 158 6.90 13.33 4.26
N LEU A 159 6.21 12.21 4.36
CA LEU A 159 4.76 12.18 4.58
C LEU A 159 4.36 12.09 6.07
N ASN A 160 5.28 12.46 6.97
CA ASN A 160 5.06 12.34 8.40
C ASN A 160 4.24 13.50 9.00
N GLU A 161 4.30 14.71 8.42
CA GLU A 161 3.62 15.89 8.93
C GLU A 161 2.66 16.53 7.90
N GLY A 162 1.45 16.84 8.31
CA GLY A 162 0.47 17.56 7.50
C GLY A 162 -0.20 16.78 6.37
N TRP A 163 0.26 15.58 6.04
CA TRP A 163 -0.33 14.76 4.99
C TRP A 163 -1.52 13.97 5.52
N ASP A 164 -2.66 14.12 4.87
CA ASP A 164 -3.92 13.52 5.29
C ASP A 164 -4.72 13.05 4.08
N VAL A 165 -4.73 11.75 3.85
CA VAL A 165 -5.49 11.11 2.77
C VAL A 165 -6.23 9.89 3.29
N LEU A 166 -7.48 9.74 2.88
CA LEU A 166 -8.38 8.67 3.34
C LEU A 166 -8.22 7.37 2.54
N ASN A 167 -7.61 7.45 1.36
CA ASN A 167 -7.45 6.30 0.47
C ASN A 167 -6.08 5.60 0.58
N LEU A 168 -5.28 5.91 1.61
CA LEU A 168 -4.10 5.13 1.97
C LEU A 168 -4.54 3.84 2.68
N PHE A 169 -4.36 2.69 2.04
CA PHE A 169 -4.78 1.40 2.58
C PHE A 169 -3.62 0.49 2.98
N ASP A 170 -2.47 0.64 2.35
CA ASP A 170 -1.30 -0.19 2.60
C ASP A 170 -0.06 0.66 2.85
N ILE A 171 0.70 0.30 3.90
CA ILE A 171 2.01 0.85 4.19
C ILE A 171 2.99 -0.30 4.22
N VAL A 172 3.89 -0.34 3.24
CA VAL A 172 4.91 -1.37 3.09
C VAL A 172 6.26 -0.79 3.51
N ARG A 173 6.77 -1.25 4.64
CA ARG A 173 8.10 -0.90 5.09
C ARG A 173 9.14 -1.79 4.41
N LEU A 174 10.14 -1.16 3.80
CA LEU A 174 11.18 -1.81 3.00
C LEU A 174 12.49 -2.08 3.79
N TYR A 175 12.46 -1.93 5.11
CA TYR A 175 13.61 -2.16 5.99
C TYR A 175 13.18 -2.83 7.30
N ASN A 176 14.09 -3.57 7.92
CA ASN A 176 13.80 -4.37 9.12
C ASN A 176 14.40 -3.78 10.41
N THR A 177 15.29 -2.78 10.32
CA THR A 177 15.98 -2.21 11.50
C THR A 177 15.08 -1.25 12.27
N ARG A 178 14.97 -1.45 13.58
CA ARG A 178 14.34 -0.53 14.53
C ARG A 178 15.44 0.21 15.29
N ASP A 179 15.37 1.54 15.32
CA ASP A 179 16.31 2.40 16.05
C ASP A 179 15.83 2.56 17.52
N GLY A 180 15.51 1.47 18.19
CA GLY A 180 15.07 1.48 19.59
C GLY A 180 16.16 0.92 20.52
N LYS A 181 16.54 1.66 21.58
CA LYS A 181 17.23 1.12 22.76
C LYS A 181 16.21 0.61 23.76
N ALA A 182 16.60 -0.36 24.61
CA ALA A 182 15.72 -0.84 25.68
C ALA A 182 15.15 0.35 26.48
N ASN A 183 13.82 0.43 26.56
CA ASN A 183 13.05 1.47 27.27
C ASN A 183 13.02 2.89 26.67
N VAL A 184 13.54 3.11 25.44
CA VAL A 184 13.40 4.40 24.74
C VAL A 184 12.71 4.18 23.40
N ILE A 185 11.58 4.85 23.20
CA ILE A 185 10.88 4.83 21.91
C ILE A 185 11.73 5.61 20.90
N GLY A 186 12.23 4.92 19.87
CA GLY A 186 13.02 5.57 18.81
C GLY A 186 12.17 6.54 17.97
N LYS A 187 12.80 7.57 17.39
CA LYS A 187 12.13 8.53 16.49
C LYS A 187 11.41 7.83 15.34
N THR A 188 12.01 6.78 14.79
CA THR A 188 11.41 5.94 13.73
C THR A 188 10.12 5.29 14.18
N THR A 189 10.05 4.80 15.43
CA THR A 189 8.84 4.19 15.99
C THR A 189 7.72 5.21 16.13
N MET A 190 8.03 6.44 16.55
CA MET A 190 7.04 7.51 16.67
C MET A 190 6.51 7.94 15.30
N SER A 191 7.38 8.15 14.32
CA SER A 191 6.97 8.54 12.96
C SER A 191 6.17 7.45 12.26
N GLU A 192 6.51 6.18 12.49
CA GLU A 192 5.72 5.04 11.99
C GLU A 192 4.34 4.97 12.65
N ALA A 193 4.26 5.18 13.97
CA ALA A 193 2.98 5.21 14.67
C ALA A 193 2.07 6.35 14.18
N GLN A 194 2.63 7.52 13.91
CA GLN A 194 1.90 8.64 13.32
C GLN A 194 1.40 8.32 11.90
N LEU A 195 2.24 7.71 11.07
CA LEU A 195 1.88 7.32 9.72
C LEU A 195 0.78 6.25 9.72
N ILE A 196 0.88 5.24 10.59
CA ILE A 196 -0.16 4.22 10.77
C ILE A 196 -1.48 4.87 11.24
N GLY A 197 -1.40 5.81 12.19
CA GLY A 197 -2.56 6.55 12.67
C GLY A 197 -3.27 7.33 11.56
N ARG A 198 -2.54 7.86 10.59
CA ARG A 198 -3.11 8.55 9.42
C ARG A 198 -3.78 7.57 8.45
N GLY A 199 -3.12 6.46 8.12
CA GLY A 199 -3.71 5.40 7.28
C GLY A 199 -4.92 4.70 7.92
N ALA A 200 -5.02 4.73 9.26
CA ALA A 200 -6.14 4.16 10.01
C ALA A 200 -7.31 5.14 10.24
N ARG A 201 -7.25 6.35 9.66
CA ARG A 201 -8.34 7.32 9.83
C ARG A 201 -9.66 6.79 9.29
N TYR A 202 -10.73 7.23 9.94
CA TYR A 202 -12.09 6.91 9.55
C TYR A 202 -12.33 7.33 8.09
N CYS A 203 -12.70 6.35 7.30
CA CYS A 203 -13.16 6.59 5.95
C CYS A 203 -14.70 6.60 5.99
N PRO A 204 -15.37 7.68 5.55
CA PRO A 204 -16.82 7.80 5.63
C PRO A 204 -17.56 6.89 4.63
N PHE A 205 -16.90 5.87 4.10
CA PHE A 205 -17.53 4.94 3.20
C PHE A 205 -18.35 3.91 3.98
N GLN A 206 -19.65 3.99 3.86
CA GLN A 206 -20.54 2.92 4.28
C GLN A 206 -20.63 1.91 3.15
N ILE A 207 -20.25 0.67 3.42
CA ILE A 207 -20.61 -0.47 2.58
C ILE A 207 -21.98 -0.89 3.11
N THR A 208 -23.04 -0.55 2.41
CA THR A 208 -24.37 -1.10 2.69
C THR A 208 -24.44 -2.46 2.00
N ASP A 209 -24.79 -3.49 2.79
CA ASP A 209 -25.09 -4.82 2.30
C ASP A 209 -26.29 -4.80 1.34
#